data_89e4602a9d02092d222ffde809f366f0
#
_entry.id   89e4602a9d02092d222ffde809f366f0
#
_cell.length_a   1.000
_cell.length_b   1.000
_cell.length_c   1.000
_cell.angle_alpha   90.00
_cell.angle_beta   90.00
_cell.angle_gamma   90.00
#
_symmetry.space_group_name_H-M   'P 1'
#
loop_
_entity.id
_entity.type
_entity.pdbx_description
1 polymer ?
#
loop_
_entity_poly.entity_id
_entity_poly.type
_entity_poly.pdbx_seq_one_letter_code
_entity_poly.pdbx_strand_id
1 'polypeptide(L)'
;MPRYAFPVCAISLALIVSAPSIARPQALERDPAAHRRYLALNVAIGVTASVARAVASGAPLRAALAKGLLGGSLISGGMELIGTESRAARFAGLQLTAVGASVARDADVDGPLLADITLPIYPFYVRVRPQSPHPVTARLSVMSAAHLATVLTSGSHPRVDWRETLVTGAPILRSPQWRLPSTSCPPPCAGSFAQHNAGLVIYSASAGTDYDLQRTLAHESVHLAQQTRDAVLAAIPASDAALERFGPGGRALSRFVVVDVVMPLRFIDEGELRMRGGPRRSSWYETEARAFAPGGELR
;
A
#
# COMPACT_ATOMS: atom_id res chain seq x y z
N MET A 1 -15.80 17.32 -28.66
CA MET A 1 -14.99 17.02 -27.46
C MET A 1 -15.94 16.54 -26.37
N PRO A 2 -15.90 15.31 -25.92
CA PRO A 2 -16.91 14.77 -24.97
C PRO A 2 -16.62 15.24 -23.54
N ARG A 3 -17.65 15.79 -22.89
CA ARG A 3 -17.67 16.34 -21.52
C ARG A 3 -17.99 15.28 -20.44
N TYR A 4 -17.57 14.03 -20.61
CA TYR A 4 -18.04 12.91 -19.74
C TYR A 4 -17.03 12.43 -18.68
N ALA A 5 -15.88 13.14 -18.47
CA ALA A 5 -14.84 12.68 -17.53
C ALA A 5 -15.08 13.08 -16.07
N PHE A 6 -16.08 13.88 -15.75
CA PHE A 6 -16.27 14.46 -14.41
C PHE A 6 -17.02 13.60 -13.37
N PRO A 7 -17.93 12.65 -13.70
CA PRO A 7 -18.72 12.02 -12.64
C PRO A 7 -17.98 10.95 -11.83
N VAL A 8 -16.98 10.28 -12.39
CA VAL A 8 -16.31 9.16 -11.68
C VAL A 8 -15.41 9.66 -10.54
N CYS A 9 -14.69 10.76 -10.75
CA CYS A 9 -13.85 11.35 -9.71
C CYS A 9 -14.69 12.00 -8.58
N ALA A 10 -15.85 12.57 -8.91
CA ALA A 10 -16.74 13.17 -7.92
C ALA A 10 -17.39 12.13 -6.99
N ILE A 11 -17.71 10.95 -7.48
CA ILE A 11 -18.29 9.86 -6.69
C ILE A 11 -17.28 9.32 -5.67
N SER A 12 -16.02 9.16 -6.07
CA SER A 12 -14.96 8.69 -5.16
C SER A 12 -14.65 9.72 -4.06
N LEU A 13 -14.67 11.01 -4.38
CA LEU A 13 -14.43 12.09 -3.41
C LEU A 13 -15.63 12.28 -2.47
N ALA A 14 -16.86 12.14 -2.96
CA ALA A 14 -18.08 12.26 -2.17
C ALA A 14 -18.24 11.12 -1.14
N LEU A 15 -17.78 9.90 -1.47
CA LEU A 15 -17.75 8.78 -0.53
C LEU A 15 -16.76 8.98 0.62
N ILE A 16 -15.69 9.74 0.40
CA ILE A 16 -14.71 10.06 1.45
C ILE A 16 -15.24 11.12 2.40
N VAL A 17 -16.01 12.10 1.89
CA VAL A 17 -16.52 13.23 2.69
C VAL A 17 -17.76 12.86 3.52
N SER A 18 -18.55 11.88 3.08
CA SER A 18 -19.78 11.46 3.75
C SER A 18 -19.59 10.27 4.71
N ALA A 19 -18.35 9.92 5.06
CA ALA A 19 -18.12 8.91 6.08
C ALA A 19 -18.77 9.35 7.41
N PRO A 20 -19.70 8.56 8.00
CA PRO A 20 -20.28 8.91 9.29
C PRO A 20 -19.17 9.07 10.31
N SER A 21 -19.36 9.98 11.27
CA SER A 21 -18.45 10.16 12.40
C SER A 21 -18.24 8.80 13.06
N ILE A 22 -17.12 8.16 12.70
CA ILE A 22 -16.77 6.83 13.19
C ILE A 22 -16.48 7.03 14.68
N ALA A 23 -17.37 6.50 15.54
CA ALA A 23 -17.13 6.42 16.96
C ALA A 23 -15.72 5.86 17.15
N ARG A 24 -14.83 6.63 17.79
CA ARG A 24 -13.46 6.20 18.06
C ARG A 24 -13.55 4.96 18.94
N PRO A 25 -13.19 3.76 18.44
CA PRO A 25 -12.98 2.62 19.31
C PRO A 25 -11.90 3.00 20.33
N GLN A 26 -11.96 2.42 21.52
CA GLN A 26 -10.92 2.62 22.54
C GLN A 26 -9.58 2.22 21.93
N ALA A 27 -8.84 3.22 21.47
CA ALA A 27 -7.52 3.03 20.87
C ALA A 27 -6.62 2.43 21.94
N LEU A 28 -5.98 1.29 21.64
CA LEU A 28 -4.74 0.97 22.35
C LEU A 28 -3.85 2.20 22.25
N GLU A 29 -3.19 2.54 23.35
CA GLU A 29 -2.36 3.73 23.45
C GLU A 29 -1.34 3.75 22.30
N ARG A 30 -1.69 4.53 21.28
CA ARG A 30 -0.74 4.91 20.25
C ARG A 30 0.34 5.74 20.92
N ASP A 31 1.60 5.44 20.67
CA ASP A 31 2.64 6.39 21.03
C ASP A 31 2.45 7.69 20.22
N PRO A 32 2.01 8.81 20.86
CA PRO A 32 1.69 10.02 20.11
C PRO A 32 2.92 10.65 19.45
N ALA A 33 4.12 10.37 19.97
CA ALA A 33 5.36 10.89 19.42
C ALA A 33 5.75 10.11 18.16
N ALA A 34 5.70 8.79 18.20
CA ALA A 34 5.93 7.94 17.04
C ALA A 34 4.90 8.25 15.94
N HIS A 35 3.63 8.38 16.30
CA HIS A 35 2.57 8.68 15.37
C HIS A 35 2.81 10.00 14.61
N ARG A 36 3.05 11.11 15.34
CA ARG A 36 3.37 12.41 14.70
C ARG A 36 4.63 12.34 13.83
N ARG A 37 5.64 11.61 14.27
CA ARG A 37 6.87 11.40 13.50
C ARG A 37 6.57 10.76 12.14
N TYR A 38 5.75 9.72 12.10
CA TYR A 38 5.44 9.01 10.85
C TYR A 38 4.48 9.79 9.95
N LEU A 39 3.56 10.58 10.52
CA LEU A 39 2.79 11.53 9.73
C LEU A 39 3.71 12.52 9.00
N ALA A 40 4.63 13.16 9.73
CA ALA A 40 5.59 14.09 9.15
C ALA A 40 6.50 13.43 8.13
N LEU A 41 6.92 12.18 8.38
CA LEU A 41 7.77 11.41 7.48
C LEU A 41 7.07 11.09 6.16
N ASN A 42 5.79 10.72 6.17
CA ASN A 42 5.03 10.47 4.95
C ASN A 42 4.88 11.75 4.11
N VAL A 43 4.70 12.91 4.76
CA VAL A 43 4.73 14.20 4.06
C VAL A 43 6.12 14.44 3.45
N ALA A 44 7.19 14.22 4.19
CA ALA A 44 8.55 14.38 3.71
C ALA A 44 8.89 13.45 2.54
N ILE A 45 8.42 12.19 2.58
CA ILE A 45 8.56 11.23 1.47
C ILE A 45 7.90 11.79 0.20
N GLY A 46 6.65 12.28 0.30
CA GLY A 46 5.95 12.87 -0.83
C GLY A 46 6.70 14.08 -1.43
N VAL A 47 7.18 14.98 -0.56
CA VAL A 47 7.98 16.15 -0.98
C VAL A 47 9.27 15.73 -1.65
N THR A 48 10.02 14.81 -1.04
CA THR A 48 11.29 14.32 -1.58
C THR A 48 11.12 13.67 -2.96
N ALA A 49 10.10 12.82 -3.12
CA ALA A 49 9.81 12.17 -4.38
C ALA A 49 9.46 13.19 -5.48
N SER A 50 8.62 14.17 -5.17
CA SER A 50 8.22 15.20 -6.13
C SER A 50 9.39 16.12 -6.52
N VAL A 51 10.18 16.57 -5.55
CA VAL A 51 11.36 17.43 -5.79
C VAL A 51 12.44 16.69 -6.58
N ALA A 52 12.76 15.45 -6.21
CA ALA A 52 13.74 14.65 -6.94
C ALA A 52 13.34 14.50 -8.42
N ARG A 53 12.06 14.29 -8.69
CA ARG A 53 11.54 14.18 -10.04
C ARG A 53 11.59 15.50 -10.80
N ALA A 54 11.23 16.62 -10.16
CA ALA A 54 11.32 17.93 -10.76
C ALA A 54 12.77 18.28 -11.14
N VAL A 55 13.73 17.99 -10.26
CA VAL A 55 15.17 18.17 -10.57
C VAL A 55 15.58 17.31 -11.77
N ALA A 56 15.15 16.05 -11.82
CA ALA A 56 15.49 15.15 -12.92
C ALA A 56 14.87 15.57 -14.27
N SER A 57 13.70 16.23 -14.25
CA SER A 57 12.98 16.67 -15.46
C SER A 57 13.20 18.14 -15.81
N GLY A 58 13.90 18.92 -14.96
CA GLY A 58 14.05 20.37 -15.14
C GLY A 58 12.78 21.16 -14.87
N ALA A 59 11.81 20.59 -14.14
CA ALA A 59 10.53 21.21 -13.84
C ALA A 59 10.61 22.22 -12.67
N PRO A 60 9.66 23.19 -12.56
CA PRO A 60 9.67 24.20 -11.51
C PRO A 60 9.54 23.61 -10.10
N LEU A 61 10.54 23.86 -9.24
CA LEU A 61 10.59 23.31 -7.87
C LEU A 61 9.40 23.76 -6.99
N ARG A 62 8.89 24.99 -7.20
CA ARG A 62 7.76 25.51 -6.41
C ARG A 62 6.50 24.65 -6.57
N ALA A 63 6.18 24.28 -7.79
CA ALA A 63 5.02 23.46 -8.08
C ALA A 63 5.26 22.00 -7.62
N ALA A 64 6.49 21.49 -7.74
CA ALA A 64 6.86 20.19 -7.18
C ALA A 64 6.70 20.14 -5.66
N LEU A 65 7.12 21.19 -4.94
CA LEU A 65 6.93 21.29 -3.50
C LEU A 65 5.43 21.26 -3.13
N ALA A 66 4.58 22.03 -3.84
CA ALA A 66 3.14 22.03 -3.61
C ALA A 66 2.51 20.65 -3.84
N LYS A 67 2.83 19.98 -4.96
CA LYS A 67 2.38 18.61 -5.24
C LYS A 67 2.90 17.61 -4.23
N GLY A 68 4.17 17.74 -3.84
CA GLY A 68 4.78 16.87 -2.82
C GLY A 68 4.12 17.01 -1.45
N LEU A 69 3.84 18.24 -1.01
CA LEU A 69 3.14 18.51 0.24
C LEU A 69 1.71 17.93 0.20
N LEU A 70 0.97 18.20 -0.87
CA LEU A 70 -0.39 17.67 -1.03
C LEU A 70 -0.37 16.14 -1.08
N GLY A 71 0.47 15.54 -1.93
CA GLY A 71 0.58 14.10 -2.07
C GLY A 71 0.99 13.42 -0.76
N GLY A 72 1.99 13.96 -0.07
CA GLY A 72 2.42 13.46 1.23
C GLY A 72 1.35 13.58 2.32
N SER A 73 0.56 14.66 2.31
CA SER A 73 -0.57 14.82 3.24
C SER A 73 -1.68 13.79 2.96
N LEU A 74 -1.97 13.51 1.70
CA LEU A 74 -2.92 12.47 1.32
C LEU A 74 -2.41 11.06 1.71
N ILE A 75 -1.11 10.77 1.56
CA ILE A 75 -0.50 9.52 2.05
C ILE A 75 -0.71 9.42 3.56
N SER A 76 -0.37 10.48 4.32
CA SER A 76 -0.53 10.49 5.78
C SER A 76 -1.98 10.26 6.20
N GLY A 77 -2.94 10.97 5.58
CA GLY A 77 -4.37 10.78 5.84
C GLY A 77 -4.88 9.39 5.46
N GLY A 78 -4.34 8.81 4.40
CA GLY A 78 -4.63 7.43 4.00
C GLY A 78 -4.16 6.42 5.05
N MET A 79 -2.95 6.56 5.56
CA MET A 79 -2.40 5.73 6.63
C MET A 79 -3.24 5.81 7.92
N GLU A 80 -3.74 7.01 8.27
CA GLU A 80 -4.64 7.19 9.41
C GLU A 80 -5.94 6.40 9.25
N LEU A 81 -6.57 6.49 8.07
CA LEU A 81 -7.82 5.77 7.79
C LEU A 81 -7.62 4.27 7.84
N ILE A 82 -6.49 3.77 7.31
CA ILE A 82 -6.17 2.33 7.31
C ILE A 82 -5.98 1.81 8.72
N GLY A 83 -5.34 2.56 9.59
CA GLY A 83 -5.10 2.17 10.98
C GLY A 83 -6.37 2.05 11.84
N THR A 84 -7.54 2.26 11.26
CA THR A 84 -8.83 2.06 11.93
C THR A 84 -9.35 0.63 11.72
N GLU A 85 -10.20 0.17 12.63
CA GLU A 85 -10.85 -1.15 12.52
C GLU A 85 -12.00 -1.17 11.50
N SER A 86 -12.34 -0.01 10.94
CA SER A 86 -13.40 0.11 9.93
C SER A 86 -12.94 -0.40 8.57
N ARG A 87 -13.66 -1.38 8.03
CA ARG A 87 -13.40 -1.93 6.69
C ARG A 87 -13.45 -0.86 5.61
N ALA A 88 -14.49 -0.03 5.62
CA ALA A 88 -14.64 1.04 4.64
C ALA A 88 -13.53 2.09 4.73
N ALA A 89 -13.09 2.42 5.95
CA ALA A 89 -11.99 3.35 6.15
C ALA A 89 -10.66 2.75 5.66
N ARG A 90 -10.41 1.46 5.86
CA ARG A 90 -9.22 0.78 5.31
C ARG A 90 -9.17 0.84 3.79
N PHE A 91 -10.29 0.53 3.12
CA PHE A 91 -10.38 0.66 1.66
C PHE A 91 -10.10 2.10 1.20
N ALA A 92 -10.84 3.06 1.78
CA ALA A 92 -10.67 4.47 1.45
C ALA A 92 -9.23 4.96 1.70
N GLY A 93 -8.63 4.52 2.81
CA GLY A 93 -7.26 4.86 3.17
C GLY A 93 -6.23 4.30 2.19
N LEU A 94 -6.39 3.06 1.72
CA LEU A 94 -5.52 2.48 0.71
C LEU A 94 -5.58 3.27 -0.61
N GLN A 95 -6.79 3.61 -1.06
CA GLN A 95 -6.96 4.40 -2.28
C GLN A 95 -6.43 5.83 -2.11
N LEU A 96 -6.65 6.45 -0.95
CA LEU A 96 -6.13 7.78 -0.65
C LEU A 96 -4.60 7.82 -0.63
N THR A 97 -3.96 6.79 -0.05
CA THR A 97 -2.49 6.61 -0.10
C THR A 97 -2.00 6.51 -1.54
N ALA A 98 -2.68 5.74 -2.39
CA ALA A 98 -2.34 5.56 -3.79
C ALA A 98 -2.49 6.87 -4.59
N VAL A 99 -3.57 7.60 -4.37
CA VAL A 99 -3.79 8.94 -4.98
C VAL A 99 -2.71 9.90 -4.54
N GLY A 100 -2.41 9.96 -3.23
CA GLY A 100 -1.35 10.81 -2.69
C GLY A 100 0.02 10.52 -3.31
N ALA A 101 0.38 9.25 -3.39
CA ALA A 101 1.61 8.81 -4.04
C ALA A 101 1.63 9.16 -5.54
N SER A 102 0.48 9.07 -6.23
CA SER A 102 0.36 9.43 -7.63
C SER A 102 0.56 10.93 -7.85
N VAL A 103 -0.04 11.77 -7.00
CA VAL A 103 0.13 13.23 -7.01
C VAL A 103 1.58 13.62 -6.77
N ALA A 104 2.24 13.00 -5.77
CA ALA A 104 3.65 13.26 -5.48
C ALA A 104 4.58 12.77 -6.60
N ARG A 105 4.19 11.71 -7.30
CA ARG A 105 4.96 11.16 -8.43
C ARG A 105 4.79 11.97 -9.71
N ASP A 106 3.69 12.69 -9.89
CA ASP A 106 3.35 13.32 -11.15
C ASP A 106 4.45 14.31 -11.59
N ALA A 107 5.06 14.00 -12.75
CA ALA A 107 6.17 14.78 -13.30
C ALA A 107 5.70 16.04 -14.02
N ASP A 108 4.46 16.06 -14.50
CA ASP A 108 3.90 17.23 -15.13
C ASP A 108 3.43 18.21 -14.05
N VAL A 109 4.37 19.04 -13.65
CA VAL A 109 4.19 19.96 -12.51
C VAL A 109 3.13 21.02 -12.81
N ASP A 110 2.95 21.37 -14.08
CA ASP A 110 1.96 22.37 -14.53
C ASP A 110 0.64 21.72 -14.96
N GLY A 111 0.60 20.38 -15.04
CA GLY A 111 -0.58 19.61 -15.40
C GLY A 111 -1.61 19.49 -14.27
N PRO A 112 -2.82 18.98 -14.58
CA PRO A 112 -3.86 18.73 -13.59
C PRO A 112 -3.37 17.78 -12.49
N LEU A 113 -3.76 18.05 -11.23
CA LEU A 113 -3.36 17.25 -10.05
C LEU A 113 -3.67 15.75 -10.17
N LEU A 114 -4.68 15.38 -10.95
CA LEU A 114 -5.16 14.02 -11.13
C LEU A 114 -4.99 13.55 -12.58
N ALA A 115 -3.94 14.03 -13.28
CA ALA A 115 -3.66 13.66 -14.66
C ALA A 115 -3.24 12.20 -14.83
N ASP A 116 -2.62 11.62 -13.80
CA ASP A 116 -2.09 10.25 -13.82
C ASP A 116 -2.22 9.62 -12.43
N ILE A 117 -3.27 8.86 -12.22
CA ILE A 117 -3.54 8.18 -10.95
C ILE A 117 -3.27 6.69 -11.11
N THR A 118 -2.60 6.09 -10.14
CA THR A 118 -2.42 4.64 -10.05
C THR A 118 -3.10 4.13 -8.78
N LEU A 119 -4.05 3.22 -8.93
CA LEU A 119 -4.80 2.60 -7.85
C LEU A 119 -4.43 1.12 -7.73
N PRO A 120 -4.16 0.60 -6.53
CA PRO A 120 -3.95 -0.82 -6.32
C PRO A 120 -5.29 -1.55 -6.28
N ILE A 121 -5.41 -2.58 -7.09
CA ILE A 121 -6.43 -3.63 -7.02
C ILE A 121 -5.65 -4.94 -7.15
N TYR A 122 -4.94 -5.29 -6.10
CA TYR A 122 -3.97 -6.38 -6.16
C TYR A 122 -4.58 -7.68 -6.70
N PRO A 123 -3.85 -8.40 -7.56
CA PRO A 123 -2.45 -8.20 -7.96
C PRO A 123 -2.23 -7.17 -9.09
N PHE A 124 -3.20 -6.32 -9.38
CA PHE A 124 -3.11 -5.32 -10.45
C PHE A 124 -2.87 -3.91 -9.92
N TYR A 125 -2.23 -3.09 -10.76
CA TYR A 125 -2.23 -1.64 -10.65
C TYR A 125 -3.07 -1.06 -11.78
N VAL A 126 -4.16 -0.39 -11.42
CA VAL A 126 -5.06 0.29 -12.38
C VAL A 126 -4.60 1.73 -12.51
N ARG A 127 -4.16 2.11 -13.69
CA ARG A 127 -3.72 3.46 -14.00
C ARG A 127 -4.82 4.19 -14.74
N VAL A 128 -5.18 5.37 -14.24
CA VAL A 128 -6.23 6.24 -14.80
C VAL A 128 -5.57 7.52 -15.31
N ARG A 129 -5.66 7.77 -16.61
CA ARG A 129 -5.17 8.97 -17.30
C ARG A 129 -6.27 9.54 -18.18
N PRO A 130 -7.12 10.44 -17.65
CA PRO A 130 -8.34 10.89 -18.35
C PRO A 130 -8.11 11.51 -19.73
N GLN A 131 -6.92 12.08 -19.95
CA GLN A 131 -6.56 12.74 -21.22
C GLN A 131 -5.85 11.80 -22.22
N SER A 132 -5.61 10.54 -21.85
CA SER A 132 -4.98 9.56 -22.73
C SER A 132 -5.99 8.93 -23.69
N PRO A 133 -5.58 8.51 -24.89
CA PRO A 133 -6.40 7.67 -25.77
C PRO A 133 -6.87 6.36 -25.10
N HIS A 134 -6.10 5.87 -24.14
CA HIS A 134 -6.44 4.74 -23.29
C HIS A 134 -6.53 5.24 -21.83
N PRO A 135 -7.71 5.75 -21.42
CA PRO A 135 -7.85 6.43 -20.14
C PRO A 135 -7.68 5.51 -18.94
N VAL A 136 -7.94 4.22 -19.10
CA VAL A 136 -7.77 3.22 -18.03
C VAL A 136 -6.92 2.08 -18.56
N THR A 137 -5.88 1.73 -17.82
CA THR A 137 -5.01 0.59 -18.10
C THR A 137 -4.76 -0.21 -16.83
N ALA A 138 -4.80 -1.53 -16.92
CA ALA A 138 -4.46 -2.42 -15.80
C ALA A 138 -3.13 -3.12 -16.09
N ARG A 139 -2.27 -3.17 -15.08
CA ARG A 139 -0.95 -3.80 -15.16
C ARG A 139 -0.79 -4.80 -14.04
N LEU A 140 -0.35 -6.00 -14.37
CA LEU A 140 -0.12 -7.07 -13.41
C LEU A 140 1.19 -6.84 -12.64
N SER A 141 1.15 -6.84 -11.32
CA SER A 141 2.35 -6.97 -10.49
C SER A 141 2.87 -8.40 -10.55
N VAL A 142 4.02 -8.60 -11.19
CA VAL A 142 4.63 -9.93 -11.33
C VAL A 142 4.90 -10.57 -9.97
N MET A 143 5.42 -9.79 -9.03
CA MET A 143 5.72 -10.29 -7.69
C MET A 143 4.47 -10.67 -6.91
N SER A 144 3.42 -9.81 -6.96
CA SER A 144 2.15 -10.12 -6.29
C SER A 144 1.47 -11.34 -6.90
N ALA A 145 1.49 -11.48 -8.22
CA ALA A 145 0.91 -12.62 -8.90
C ALA A 145 1.68 -13.92 -8.59
N ALA A 146 3.01 -13.89 -8.65
CA ALA A 146 3.86 -15.03 -8.32
C ALA A 146 3.66 -15.48 -6.87
N HIS A 147 3.61 -14.51 -5.94
CA HIS A 147 3.38 -14.84 -4.53
C HIS A 147 1.99 -15.42 -4.29
N LEU A 148 0.95 -14.83 -4.88
CA LEU A 148 -0.41 -15.36 -4.81
C LEU A 148 -0.46 -16.80 -5.36
N ALA A 149 0.15 -17.07 -6.51
CA ALA A 149 0.23 -18.42 -7.08
C ALA A 149 0.94 -19.38 -6.14
N THR A 150 2.09 -18.98 -5.56
CA THR A 150 2.85 -19.79 -4.61
C THR A 150 2.00 -20.14 -3.39
N VAL A 151 1.27 -19.18 -2.85
CA VAL A 151 0.42 -19.40 -1.67
C VAL A 151 -0.75 -20.32 -2.00
N LEU A 152 -1.42 -20.11 -3.14
CA LEU A 152 -2.56 -20.95 -3.55
C LEU A 152 -2.15 -22.39 -3.86
N THR A 153 -0.92 -22.62 -4.30
CA THR A 153 -0.38 -23.95 -4.58
C THR A 153 0.33 -24.58 -3.36
N SER A 154 0.48 -23.83 -2.27
CA SER A 154 1.04 -24.35 -1.04
C SER A 154 0.11 -25.38 -0.38
N GLY A 155 0.67 -26.34 0.36
CA GLY A 155 -0.11 -27.33 1.12
C GLY A 155 -0.96 -26.74 2.25
N SER A 156 -0.99 -25.41 2.42
CA SER A 156 -1.75 -24.74 3.49
C SER A 156 -3.24 -24.56 3.16
N HIS A 157 -3.68 -24.95 1.97
CA HIS A 157 -5.08 -24.88 1.50
C HIS A 157 -5.80 -23.55 1.83
N PRO A 158 -5.22 -22.41 1.45
CA PRO A 158 -5.83 -21.12 1.74
C PRO A 158 -7.12 -20.94 0.94
N ARG A 159 -8.09 -20.26 1.55
CA ARG A 159 -9.33 -19.85 0.90
C ARG A 159 -9.41 -18.33 0.86
N VAL A 160 -9.89 -17.78 -0.26
CA VAL A 160 -10.11 -16.34 -0.37
C VAL A 160 -11.24 -15.94 0.57
N ASP A 161 -10.98 -15.01 1.46
CA ASP A 161 -12.01 -14.31 2.19
C ASP A 161 -12.56 -13.17 1.31
N TRP A 162 -13.60 -13.47 0.55
CA TRP A 162 -14.16 -12.52 -0.40
C TRP A 162 -14.68 -11.24 0.25
N ARG A 163 -15.21 -11.34 1.47
CA ARG A 163 -15.72 -10.18 2.20
C ARG A 163 -14.58 -9.19 2.51
N GLU A 164 -13.51 -9.67 3.08
CA GLU A 164 -12.35 -8.83 3.40
C GLU A 164 -11.60 -8.41 2.13
N THR A 165 -11.48 -9.28 1.13
CA THR A 165 -10.83 -8.99 -0.15
C THR A 165 -11.51 -7.85 -0.91
N LEU A 166 -12.85 -7.88 -1.04
CA LEU A 166 -13.58 -6.84 -1.76
C LEU A 166 -13.55 -5.50 -1.05
N VAL A 167 -13.48 -5.52 0.27
CA VAL A 167 -13.46 -4.30 1.08
C VAL A 167 -12.06 -3.71 1.17
N THR A 168 -11.00 -4.52 1.12
CA THR A 168 -9.62 -4.01 1.20
C THR A 168 -9.02 -3.70 -0.18
N GLY A 169 -9.56 -4.27 -1.24
CA GLY A 169 -8.97 -4.17 -2.59
C GLY A 169 -7.69 -5.00 -2.75
N ALA A 170 -7.43 -5.93 -1.82
CA ALA A 170 -6.28 -6.83 -1.86
C ALA A 170 -6.73 -8.25 -1.49
N PRO A 171 -6.12 -9.31 -2.05
CA PRO A 171 -6.43 -10.68 -1.70
C PRO A 171 -6.19 -10.93 -0.21
N ILE A 172 -7.27 -11.23 0.51
CA ILE A 172 -7.21 -11.66 1.90
C ILE A 172 -7.48 -13.17 1.91
N LEU A 173 -6.53 -13.92 2.43
CA LEU A 173 -6.57 -15.38 2.42
C LEU A 173 -6.70 -15.89 3.85
N ARG A 174 -7.66 -16.79 4.06
CA ARG A 174 -7.84 -17.51 5.30
C ARG A 174 -7.30 -18.93 5.15
N SER A 175 -6.36 -19.33 6.01
CA SER A 175 -5.81 -20.68 5.99
C SER A 175 -5.98 -21.35 7.34
N PRO A 176 -6.56 -22.57 7.40
CA PRO A 176 -6.67 -23.34 8.63
C PRO A 176 -5.34 -23.87 9.14
N GLN A 177 -4.36 -23.99 8.26
CA GLN A 177 -3.04 -24.57 8.56
C GLN A 177 -1.93 -23.53 8.63
N TRP A 178 -2.26 -22.24 8.39
CA TRP A 178 -1.26 -21.20 8.43
C TRP A 178 -0.73 -21.01 9.85
N ARG A 179 0.55 -21.27 10.00
CA ARG A 179 1.31 -20.98 11.22
C ARG A 179 2.60 -20.33 10.79
N LEU A 180 2.99 -19.26 11.46
CA LEU A 180 4.35 -18.76 11.30
C LEU A 180 5.33 -19.85 11.71
N PRO A 181 6.46 -20.03 10.97
CA PRO A 181 7.51 -20.93 11.39
C PRO A 181 7.90 -20.61 12.84
N SER A 182 8.00 -21.64 13.67
CA SER A 182 8.32 -21.54 15.09
C SER A 182 9.65 -20.83 15.39
N THR A 183 10.53 -20.72 14.40
CA THR A 183 11.80 -19.99 14.47
C THR A 183 11.64 -18.47 14.53
N SER A 184 10.48 -17.95 14.14
CA SER A 184 10.22 -16.50 14.14
C SER A 184 9.46 -16.01 15.36
N CYS A 185 8.90 -16.91 16.18
CA CYS A 185 8.16 -16.55 17.38
C CYS A 185 8.22 -17.67 18.41
N PRO A 186 8.96 -17.50 19.54
CA PRO A 186 8.95 -18.47 20.63
C PRO A 186 7.55 -18.51 21.30
N PRO A 187 7.16 -19.62 21.96
CA PRO A 187 5.92 -19.68 22.73
C PRO A 187 5.85 -18.51 23.73
N PRO A 188 4.71 -17.80 23.87
CA PRO A 188 3.34 -18.20 23.58
C PRO A 188 2.77 -17.75 22.22
N CYS A 189 3.61 -17.35 21.29
CA CYS A 189 3.17 -16.92 19.97
C CYS A 189 2.53 -18.04 19.09
N ALA A 190 2.18 -19.17 19.64
CA ALA A 190 1.59 -20.33 18.96
C ALA A 190 0.11 -20.13 18.59
N GLY A 191 -0.33 -18.93 18.36
CA GLY A 191 -1.73 -18.64 17.96
C GLY A 191 -1.78 -17.66 16.81
N SER A 192 -2.73 -17.76 15.99
CA SER A 192 -3.35 -16.87 15.02
C SER A 192 -2.54 -15.65 14.57
N PHE A 193 -1.99 -15.70 13.35
CA PHE A 193 -1.31 -14.55 12.79
C PHE A 193 -1.79 -14.26 11.37
N ALA A 194 -1.91 -12.98 11.06
CA ALA A 194 -1.91 -12.52 9.70
C ALA A 194 -0.47 -12.17 9.30
N GLN A 195 -0.21 -12.24 8.03
CA GLN A 195 1.03 -11.77 7.42
C GLN A 195 0.71 -11.09 6.10
N HIS A 196 1.19 -9.85 5.95
CA HIS A 196 1.21 -9.17 4.65
C HIS A 196 2.46 -9.58 3.89
N ASN A 197 2.31 -9.92 2.60
CA ASN A 197 3.42 -10.15 1.71
C ASN A 197 3.00 -9.89 0.26
N ALA A 198 3.79 -9.11 -0.47
CA ALA A 198 3.61 -8.83 -1.90
C ALA A 198 2.18 -8.47 -2.34
N GLY A 199 1.46 -7.67 -1.54
CA GLY A 199 0.11 -7.20 -1.89
C GLY A 199 -1.01 -8.18 -1.53
N LEU A 200 -0.75 -9.20 -0.71
CA LEU A 200 -1.77 -10.07 -0.14
C LEU A 200 -1.61 -10.20 1.37
N VAL A 201 -2.68 -10.54 2.05
CA VAL A 201 -2.67 -10.86 3.49
C VAL A 201 -3.15 -12.27 3.69
N ILE A 202 -2.42 -13.06 4.50
CA ILE A 202 -2.84 -14.38 4.93
C ILE A 202 -3.09 -14.34 6.43
N TYR A 203 -4.19 -14.90 6.88
CA TYR A 203 -4.47 -15.05 8.29
C TYR A 203 -4.90 -16.47 8.68
N SER A 204 -4.69 -16.82 9.94
CA SER A 204 -5.10 -18.11 10.48
C SER A 204 -6.61 -18.18 10.67
N ALA A 205 -7.23 -19.29 10.32
CA ALA A 205 -8.64 -19.54 10.58
C ALA A 205 -8.99 -19.63 12.08
N SER A 206 -7.99 -19.84 12.94
CA SER A 206 -8.11 -19.85 14.40
C SER A 206 -7.87 -18.47 15.03
N ALA A 207 -7.79 -17.41 14.21
CA ALA A 207 -7.66 -16.05 14.71
C ALA A 207 -8.88 -15.69 15.58
N GLY A 208 -8.71 -15.61 16.86
CA GLY A 208 -9.56 -15.14 17.93
C GLY A 208 -10.97 -14.63 17.62
N THR A 209 -11.35 -13.50 18.20
CA THR A 209 -12.64 -12.83 17.96
C THR A 209 -12.60 -12.03 16.64
N ASP A 210 -13.77 -11.65 16.10
CA ASP A 210 -13.84 -10.74 14.92
C ASP A 210 -13.11 -9.41 15.20
N TYR A 211 -13.12 -8.95 16.44
CA TYR A 211 -12.41 -7.76 16.89
C TYR A 211 -10.89 -7.90 16.74
N ASP A 212 -10.32 -9.01 17.20
CA ASP A 212 -8.89 -9.28 17.08
C ASP A 212 -8.48 -9.39 15.61
N LEU A 213 -9.33 -10.02 14.80
CA LEU A 213 -9.12 -10.12 13.36
C LEU A 213 -9.11 -8.73 12.70
N GLN A 214 -10.07 -7.85 13.02
CA GLN A 214 -10.12 -6.51 12.41
C GLN A 214 -8.91 -5.65 12.79
N ARG A 215 -8.44 -5.76 14.01
CA ARG A 215 -7.20 -5.08 14.47
C ARG A 215 -5.98 -5.59 13.73
N THR A 216 -5.85 -6.90 13.60
CA THR A 216 -4.75 -7.52 12.86
C THR A 216 -4.81 -7.14 11.39
N LEU A 217 -5.98 -7.16 10.77
CA LEU A 217 -6.16 -6.73 9.38
C LEU A 217 -5.87 -5.24 9.20
N ALA A 218 -6.16 -4.39 10.18
CA ALA A 218 -5.77 -2.98 10.14
C ALA A 218 -4.24 -2.82 10.10
N HIS A 219 -3.51 -3.55 10.94
CA HIS A 219 -2.05 -3.56 10.95
C HIS A 219 -1.47 -4.03 9.61
N GLU A 220 -1.92 -5.16 9.11
CA GLU A 220 -1.45 -5.71 7.83
C GLU A 220 -1.83 -4.82 6.64
N SER A 221 -2.95 -4.10 6.74
CA SER A 221 -3.36 -3.14 5.72
C SER A 221 -2.47 -1.88 5.71
N VAL A 222 -1.86 -1.50 6.83
CA VAL A 222 -0.81 -0.46 6.83
C VAL A 222 0.40 -0.91 6.01
N HIS A 223 0.83 -2.17 6.14
CA HIS A 223 1.88 -2.71 5.29
C HIS A 223 1.51 -2.70 3.81
N LEU A 224 0.25 -2.97 3.50
CA LEU A 224 -0.27 -2.88 2.14
C LEU A 224 -0.20 -1.45 1.59
N ALA A 225 -0.52 -0.45 2.42
CA ALA A 225 -0.41 0.96 2.04
C ALA A 225 1.04 1.42 1.89
N GLN A 226 1.94 0.96 2.75
CA GLN A 226 3.38 1.19 2.60
C GLN A 226 3.87 0.65 1.26
N GLN A 227 3.52 -0.59 0.93
CA GLN A 227 3.86 -1.19 -0.36
C GLN A 227 3.26 -0.39 -1.53
N THR A 228 2.00 0.04 -1.42
CA THR A 228 1.33 0.86 -2.43
C THR A 228 2.05 2.18 -2.64
N ARG A 229 2.37 2.89 -1.55
CA ARG A 229 3.14 4.14 -1.58
C ARG A 229 4.46 3.94 -2.33
N ASP A 230 5.24 2.97 -1.89
CA ASP A 230 6.58 2.72 -2.41
C ASP A 230 6.54 2.21 -3.86
N ALA A 231 5.55 1.39 -4.21
CA ALA A 231 5.35 0.93 -5.58
C ALA A 231 5.01 2.10 -6.53
N VAL A 232 4.08 2.97 -6.14
CA VAL A 232 3.65 4.09 -6.97
C VAL A 232 4.75 5.13 -7.10
N LEU A 233 5.48 5.43 -6.02
CA LEU A 233 6.56 6.44 -6.04
C LEU A 233 7.82 5.95 -6.75
N ALA A 234 8.19 4.69 -6.60
CA ALA A 234 9.49 4.19 -7.02
C ALA A 234 9.43 2.94 -7.91
N ALA A 235 8.74 1.87 -7.52
CA ALA A 235 8.84 0.59 -8.21
C ALA A 235 8.25 0.63 -9.64
N ILE A 236 7.11 1.27 -9.83
CA ILE A 236 6.49 1.40 -11.16
C ILE A 236 7.38 2.22 -12.11
N PRO A 237 7.87 3.42 -11.73
CA PRO A 237 8.81 4.16 -12.57
C PRO A 237 10.10 3.39 -12.87
N ALA A 238 10.68 2.72 -11.88
CA ALA A 238 11.88 1.91 -12.07
C ALA A 238 11.65 0.71 -12.99
N SER A 239 10.50 0.04 -12.86
CA SER A 239 10.07 -1.04 -13.76
C SER A 239 9.94 -0.55 -15.20
N ASP A 240 9.31 0.61 -15.42
CA ASP A 240 9.15 1.20 -16.74
C ASP A 240 10.50 1.51 -17.36
N ALA A 241 11.37 2.20 -16.62
CA ALA A 241 12.73 2.55 -17.09
C ALA A 241 13.59 1.30 -17.37
N ALA A 242 13.46 0.24 -16.58
CA ALA A 242 14.16 -1.01 -16.79
C ALA A 242 13.66 -1.73 -18.05
N LEU A 243 12.35 -1.86 -18.21
CA LEU A 243 11.75 -2.53 -19.36
C LEU A 243 12.01 -1.77 -20.67
N GLU A 244 12.00 -0.44 -20.66
CA GLU A 244 12.28 0.38 -21.84
C GLU A 244 13.69 0.12 -22.42
N ARG A 245 14.68 -0.24 -21.59
CA ARG A 245 16.03 -0.60 -22.03
C ARG A 245 16.08 -1.84 -22.94
N PHE A 246 15.06 -2.69 -22.86
CA PHE A 246 14.94 -3.86 -23.75
C PHE A 246 14.27 -3.52 -25.10
N GLY A 247 14.18 -2.24 -25.46
CA GLY A 247 13.70 -1.77 -26.75
C GLY A 247 12.18 -1.91 -26.94
N PRO A 248 11.70 -2.11 -28.19
CA PRO A 248 10.27 -2.13 -28.48
C PRO A 248 9.49 -3.21 -27.74
N GLY A 249 10.06 -4.41 -27.58
CA GLY A 249 9.45 -5.51 -26.84
C GLY A 249 9.28 -5.20 -25.36
N GLY A 250 10.29 -4.61 -24.73
CA GLY A 250 10.23 -4.18 -23.34
C GLY A 250 9.18 -3.07 -23.14
N ARG A 251 9.12 -2.08 -24.04
CA ARG A 251 8.06 -1.04 -24.02
C ARG A 251 6.66 -1.62 -24.20
N ALA A 252 6.49 -2.64 -25.03
CA ALA A 252 5.22 -3.33 -25.15
C ALA A 252 4.86 -4.06 -23.84
N LEU A 253 5.82 -4.75 -23.24
CA LEU A 253 5.63 -5.48 -21.98
C LEU A 253 5.29 -4.56 -20.82
N SER A 254 5.92 -3.38 -20.71
CA SER A 254 5.66 -2.40 -19.64
C SER A 254 4.21 -1.90 -19.60
N ARG A 255 3.45 -2.08 -20.68
CA ARG A 255 2.01 -1.75 -20.71
C ARG A 255 1.15 -2.74 -19.92
N PHE A 256 1.64 -3.95 -19.70
CA PHE A 256 0.87 -5.06 -19.11
C PHE A 256 1.39 -5.50 -17.75
N VAL A 257 2.69 -5.30 -17.48
CA VAL A 257 3.30 -5.78 -16.24
C VAL A 257 4.07 -4.68 -15.50
N VAL A 258 4.19 -4.88 -14.19
CA VAL A 258 5.08 -4.15 -13.28
C VAL A 258 5.99 -5.17 -12.61
N VAL A 259 7.30 -4.97 -12.71
CA VAL A 259 8.28 -5.71 -11.93
C VAL A 259 8.53 -4.91 -10.65
N ASP A 260 7.93 -5.35 -9.55
CA ASP A 260 8.04 -4.67 -8.27
C ASP A 260 9.42 -4.93 -7.65
N VAL A 261 10.27 -3.90 -7.65
CA VAL A 261 11.63 -3.97 -7.10
C VAL A 261 11.69 -3.61 -5.60
N VAL A 262 10.60 -3.14 -5.02
CA VAL A 262 10.55 -2.75 -3.59
C VAL A 262 10.56 -3.98 -2.70
N MET A 263 9.91 -5.05 -3.13
CA MET A 263 9.86 -6.30 -2.36
C MET A 263 11.25 -6.89 -2.07
N PRO A 264 12.16 -7.03 -3.05
CA PRO A 264 13.54 -7.45 -2.76
C PRO A 264 14.24 -6.57 -1.73
N LEU A 265 14.05 -5.25 -1.78
CA LEU A 265 14.64 -4.32 -0.80
C LEU A 265 14.10 -4.54 0.61
N ARG A 266 12.81 -4.83 0.76
CA ARG A 266 12.23 -5.22 2.06
C ARG A 266 12.84 -6.51 2.61
N PHE A 267 13.03 -7.51 1.76
CA PHE A 267 13.69 -8.75 2.17
C PHE A 267 15.14 -8.54 2.59
N ILE A 268 15.86 -7.61 1.93
CA ILE A 268 17.22 -7.25 2.31
C ILE A 268 17.22 -6.58 3.69
N ASP A 269 16.35 -5.60 3.95
CA ASP A 269 16.20 -4.92 5.24
C ASP A 269 15.88 -5.92 6.37
N GLU A 270 14.90 -6.80 6.16
CA GLU A 270 14.58 -7.85 7.12
C GLU A 270 15.73 -8.85 7.31
N GLY A 271 16.44 -9.20 6.25
CA GLY A 271 17.59 -10.10 6.28
C GLY A 271 18.76 -9.49 7.04
N GLU A 272 19.06 -8.22 6.81
CA GLU A 272 20.11 -7.48 7.52
C GLU A 272 19.82 -7.36 9.01
N LEU A 273 18.57 -7.06 9.37
CA LEU A 273 18.15 -7.04 10.78
C LEU A 273 18.30 -8.40 11.46
N ARG A 274 17.96 -9.48 10.77
CA ARG A 274 18.15 -10.85 11.30
C ARG A 274 19.62 -11.19 11.49
N MET A 275 20.48 -10.84 10.53
CA MET A 275 21.94 -11.06 10.64
C MET A 275 22.56 -10.28 11.81
N ARG A 276 22.02 -9.10 12.11
CA ARG A 276 22.46 -8.29 13.26
C ARG A 276 21.86 -8.74 14.59
N GLY A 277 21.08 -9.82 14.63
CA GLY A 277 20.41 -10.31 15.85
C GLY A 277 19.32 -9.35 16.37
N GLY A 278 18.91 -8.38 15.56
CA GLY A 278 17.85 -7.45 15.90
C GLY A 278 16.46 -8.09 15.86
N PRO A 279 15.56 -7.73 16.80
CA PRO A 279 14.19 -8.20 16.72
C PRO A 279 13.51 -7.61 15.48
N ARG A 280 12.69 -8.41 14.76
CA ARG A 280 11.86 -7.96 13.62
C ARG A 280 11.09 -6.66 13.94
N ARG A 281 10.76 -6.47 15.20
CA ARG A 281 10.07 -5.30 15.75
C ARG A 281 10.78 -3.97 15.53
N SER A 282 12.05 -3.97 15.19
CA SER A 282 12.84 -2.76 14.94
C SER A 282 12.90 -2.33 13.48
N SER A 283 12.30 -3.09 12.55
CA SER A 283 12.24 -2.65 11.16
C SER A 283 11.43 -1.35 11.04
N TRP A 284 11.83 -0.49 10.11
CA TRP A 284 11.14 0.77 9.87
C TRP A 284 9.66 0.54 9.49
N TYR A 285 9.39 -0.46 8.65
CA TYR A 285 8.04 -0.83 8.23
C TYR A 285 7.15 -1.24 9.40
N GLU A 286 7.66 -2.09 10.29
CA GLU A 286 6.94 -2.52 11.48
C GLU A 286 6.68 -1.38 12.45
N THR A 287 7.66 -0.50 12.65
CA THR A 287 7.53 0.64 13.56
C THR A 287 6.48 1.64 13.02
N GLU A 288 6.46 1.88 11.71
CA GLU A 288 5.43 2.69 11.07
C GLU A 288 4.05 2.03 11.20
N ALA A 289 3.93 0.73 10.90
CA ALA A 289 2.66 0.02 11.00
C ALA A 289 2.06 0.09 12.42
N ARG A 290 2.89 -0.07 13.46
CA ARG A 290 2.46 0.10 14.86
C ARG A 290 2.05 1.52 15.21
N ALA A 291 2.67 2.53 14.62
CA ALA A 291 2.32 3.92 14.86
C ALA A 291 0.89 4.23 14.39
N PHE A 292 0.44 3.60 13.32
CA PHE A 292 -0.92 3.77 12.78
C PHE A 292 -1.92 2.73 13.31
N ALA A 293 -1.50 1.49 13.49
CA ALA A 293 -2.34 0.38 13.94
C ALA A 293 -1.64 -0.45 15.04
N PRO A 294 -1.64 0.00 16.29
CA PRO A 294 -0.86 -0.60 17.38
C PRO A 294 -1.35 -1.99 17.83
N GLY A 295 -2.43 -2.48 17.30
CA GLY A 295 -3.10 -3.70 17.76
C GLY A 295 -2.75 -5.01 17.05
N GLY A 296 -1.82 -4.99 16.10
CA GLY A 296 -1.53 -6.15 15.25
C GLY A 296 -0.78 -7.30 15.92
N GLU A 297 -0.21 -7.09 17.09
CA GLU A 297 0.43 -8.16 17.86
C GLU A 297 -0.58 -8.71 18.87
N LEU A 298 -1.11 -9.90 18.62
CA LEU A 298 -1.75 -10.70 19.66
C LEU A 298 -0.66 -11.06 20.68
N ARG A 299 -0.84 -10.61 21.91
CA ARG A 299 -0.01 -10.96 23.07
C ARG A 299 -0.21 -12.42 23.46
#